data_7f0753e4b5e206125711106a95c974f7
#
_entry.id   7f0753e4b5e206125711106a95c974f7
#
_cell.length_a   1.000
_cell.length_b   1.000
_cell.length_c   1.000
_cell.angle_alpha   90.00
_cell.angle_beta   90.00
_cell.angle_gamma   90.00
#
_symmetry.space_group_name_H-M   'P 1'
#
loop_
_entity.id
_entity.type
_entity.pdbx_description
1 polymer ?
#
loop_
_entity_poly.entity_id
_entity_poly.type
_entity_poly.pdbx_seq_one_letter_code
_entity_poly.pdbx_strand_id
1 'polypeptide(L)'
;MQKDTFVLWAKYNRAVNEKMDAVIRTLSTDEWNRDLGGYFKSVRGLCSHLFICDFNWLKRFSRLRDFPVFKEPYFDCEPFSFSSLLFDEKGEYLSRRPVLDEKILAFSDQLKDDDFQTLLKYTDSHGAVHEKIFGGLVMQSFNHDTHHRGMISLYLEMLGRENDFSFFGAVL
;
A
#
# COMPACT_ATOMS: atom_id res chain seq x y z
N MET A 1 16.78 -6.38 8.72
CA MET A 1 16.35 -4.96 8.57
C MET A 1 16.20 -4.41 9.97
N GLN A 2 16.53 -3.17 10.19
CA GLN A 2 16.35 -2.46 11.46
C GLN A 2 15.10 -1.60 11.40
N LYS A 3 14.53 -1.27 12.57
CA LYS A 3 13.33 -0.43 12.70
C LYS A 3 13.47 0.89 11.90
N ASP A 4 14.60 1.58 12.05
CA ASP A 4 14.79 2.88 11.39
C ASP A 4 14.71 2.78 9.86
N THR A 5 15.20 1.69 9.28
CA THR A 5 15.05 1.43 7.84
C THR A 5 13.59 1.25 7.46
N PHE A 6 12.80 0.55 8.28
CA PHE A 6 11.37 0.39 8.02
C PHE A 6 10.61 1.70 8.13
N VAL A 7 10.88 2.50 9.17
CA VAL A 7 10.29 3.83 9.36
C VAL A 7 10.61 4.74 8.16
N LEU A 8 11.84 4.69 7.65
CA LEU A 8 12.25 5.45 6.47
C LEU A 8 11.45 5.02 5.23
N TRP A 9 11.27 3.73 5.00
CA TRP A 9 10.46 3.21 3.90
C TRP A 9 8.98 3.61 4.04
N ALA A 10 8.41 3.58 5.25
CA ALA A 10 7.05 4.02 5.50
C ALA A 10 6.84 5.52 5.20
N LYS A 11 7.80 6.36 5.60
CA LYS A 11 7.82 7.80 5.28
C LYS A 11 7.91 8.04 3.77
N TYR A 12 8.81 7.32 3.09
CA TYR A 12 8.94 7.40 1.64
C TYR A 12 7.64 6.98 0.94
N ASN A 13 7.05 5.86 1.37
CA ASN A 13 5.80 5.36 0.81
C ASN A 13 4.70 6.41 0.88
N ARG A 14 4.51 7.05 2.05
CA ARG A 14 3.55 8.14 2.23
C ARG A 14 3.87 9.32 1.30
N ALA A 15 5.10 9.81 1.30
CA ALA A 15 5.49 10.99 0.52
C ALA A 15 5.28 10.78 -0.99
N VAL A 16 5.55 9.57 -1.49
CA VAL A 16 5.32 9.22 -2.90
C VAL A 16 3.84 9.07 -3.20
N ASN A 17 3.06 8.46 -2.30
CA ASN A 17 1.62 8.36 -2.46
C ASN A 17 0.97 9.76 -2.47
N GLU A 18 1.40 10.70 -1.64
CA GLU A 18 0.93 12.10 -1.68
C GLU A 18 1.20 12.76 -3.04
N LYS A 19 2.38 12.55 -3.63
CA LYS A 19 2.69 13.04 -4.99
C LYS A 19 1.81 12.38 -6.04
N MET A 20 1.63 11.07 -5.97
CA MET A 20 0.78 10.30 -6.89
C MET A 20 -0.69 10.76 -6.79
N ASP A 21 -1.20 10.97 -5.57
CA ASP A 21 -2.54 11.46 -5.30
C ASP A 21 -2.77 12.86 -5.89
N ALA A 22 -1.76 13.72 -5.86
CA ALA A 22 -1.83 15.04 -6.48
C ALA A 22 -2.04 14.94 -8.00
N VAL A 23 -1.37 14.00 -8.67
CA VAL A 23 -1.57 13.75 -10.11
C VAL A 23 -2.93 13.10 -10.36
N ILE A 24 -3.31 12.06 -9.60
CA ILE A 24 -4.60 11.38 -9.72
C ILE A 24 -5.77 12.36 -9.57
N ARG A 25 -5.65 13.34 -8.69
CA ARG A 25 -6.66 14.39 -8.48
C ARG A 25 -7.01 15.15 -9.76
N THR A 26 -6.07 15.30 -10.68
CA THR A 26 -6.27 16.00 -11.97
C THR A 26 -7.04 15.18 -13.01
N LEU A 27 -7.21 13.88 -12.82
CA LEU A 27 -7.91 13.02 -13.76
C LEU A 27 -9.41 13.36 -13.80
N SER A 28 -10.03 13.25 -14.98
CA SER A 28 -11.49 13.17 -15.08
C SER A 28 -12.01 11.81 -14.62
N THR A 29 -13.33 11.67 -14.42
CA THR A 29 -13.96 10.38 -14.11
C THR A 29 -13.73 9.35 -15.22
N ASP A 30 -13.77 9.80 -16.50
CA ASP A 30 -13.51 8.92 -17.64
C ASP A 30 -12.07 8.44 -17.68
N GLU A 31 -11.09 9.31 -17.39
CA GLU A 31 -9.67 8.94 -17.31
C GLU A 31 -9.39 7.98 -16.16
N TRP A 32 -10.01 8.19 -14.99
CA TRP A 32 -9.89 7.31 -13.83
C TRP A 32 -10.32 5.87 -14.14
N ASN A 33 -11.39 5.70 -14.94
CA ASN A 33 -11.98 4.42 -15.28
C ASN A 33 -11.51 3.83 -16.62
N ARG A 34 -10.77 4.61 -17.43
CA ARG A 34 -10.37 4.21 -18.80
C ARG A 34 -9.59 2.92 -18.80
N ASP A 35 -10.00 1.96 -19.64
CA ASP A 35 -9.21 0.76 -19.91
C ASP A 35 -7.96 1.13 -20.71
N LEU A 36 -6.81 1.01 -20.07
CA LEU A 36 -5.48 1.27 -20.65
C LEU A 36 -4.74 -0.03 -21.00
N GLY A 37 -5.44 -1.15 -20.94
CA GLY A 37 -4.86 -2.48 -21.12
C GLY A 37 -4.24 -3.02 -19.83
N GLY A 38 -3.42 -4.07 -19.95
CA GLY A 38 -2.81 -4.73 -18.81
C GLY A 38 -3.81 -5.45 -17.90
N TYR A 39 -3.30 -6.05 -16.82
CA TYR A 39 -4.11 -6.88 -15.92
C TYR A 39 -5.15 -6.05 -15.13
N PHE A 40 -4.75 -4.90 -14.61
CA PHE A 40 -5.58 -4.05 -13.75
C PHE A 40 -6.48 -3.07 -14.52
N LYS A 41 -6.36 -3.02 -15.84
CA LYS A 41 -7.16 -2.23 -16.76
C LYS A 41 -6.99 -0.70 -16.63
N SER A 42 -7.16 -0.11 -15.45
CA SER A 42 -7.28 1.33 -15.24
C SER A 42 -6.45 1.81 -14.04
N VAL A 43 -6.30 3.13 -13.92
CA VAL A 43 -5.74 3.76 -12.70
C VAL A 43 -6.56 3.34 -11.48
N ARG A 44 -7.89 3.34 -11.60
CA ARG A 44 -8.80 2.83 -10.57
C ARG A 44 -8.45 1.40 -10.11
N GLY A 45 -8.23 0.49 -11.07
CA GLY A 45 -7.92 -0.90 -10.78
C GLY A 45 -6.60 -1.05 -10.01
N LEU A 46 -5.56 -0.34 -10.45
CA LEU A 46 -4.26 -0.33 -9.77
C LEU A 46 -4.32 0.29 -8.37
N CYS A 47 -5.00 1.44 -8.22
CA CYS A 47 -5.18 2.08 -6.91
C CYS A 47 -5.98 1.21 -5.93
N SER A 48 -7.03 0.53 -6.41
CA SER A 48 -7.78 -0.43 -5.60
C SER A 48 -6.90 -1.59 -5.15
N HIS A 49 -6.14 -2.18 -6.08
CA HIS A 49 -5.24 -3.29 -5.78
C HIS A 49 -4.17 -2.91 -4.76
N LEU A 50 -3.50 -1.77 -4.96
CA LEU A 50 -2.45 -1.30 -4.06
C LEU A 50 -3.00 -1.06 -2.65
N PHE A 51 -4.14 -0.39 -2.52
CA PHE A 51 -4.81 -0.17 -1.24
C PHE A 51 -5.17 -1.49 -0.54
N ILE A 52 -5.77 -2.43 -1.27
CA ILE A 52 -6.13 -3.76 -0.77
C ILE A 52 -4.91 -4.50 -0.25
N CYS A 53 -3.81 -4.49 -1.00
CA CYS A 53 -2.59 -5.18 -0.62
C CYS A 53 -2.01 -4.61 0.67
N ASP A 54 -1.88 -3.29 0.79
CA ASP A 54 -1.37 -2.64 1.99
C ASP A 54 -2.24 -2.94 3.22
N PHE A 55 -3.56 -2.77 3.08
CA PHE A 55 -4.49 -3.06 4.17
C PHE A 55 -4.41 -4.53 4.61
N ASN A 56 -4.44 -5.46 3.66
CA ASN A 56 -4.39 -6.89 3.95
C ASN A 56 -3.05 -7.31 4.55
N TRP A 57 -1.93 -6.68 4.17
CA TRP A 57 -0.64 -6.90 4.82
C TRP A 57 -0.63 -6.40 6.26
N LEU A 58 -1.17 -5.23 6.54
CA LEU A 58 -1.32 -4.74 7.92
C LEU A 58 -2.17 -5.70 8.77
N LYS A 59 -3.27 -6.23 8.22
CA LYS A 59 -4.09 -7.26 8.89
C LYS A 59 -3.31 -8.56 9.17
N ARG A 60 -2.37 -8.95 8.32
CA ARG A 60 -1.46 -10.07 8.57
C ARG A 60 -0.42 -9.73 9.63
N PHE A 61 0.16 -8.53 9.56
CA PHE A 61 1.18 -8.06 10.50
C PHE A 61 0.64 -7.90 11.92
N SER A 62 -0.66 -7.64 12.09
CA SER A 62 -1.31 -7.59 13.40
C SER A 62 -1.19 -8.90 14.19
N ARG A 63 -0.87 -10.01 13.53
CA ARG A 63 -0.70 -11.33 14.15
C ARG A 63 0.70 -11.54 14.75
N LEU A 64 1.65 -10.64 14.50
CA LEU A 64 3.01 -10.76 15.03
C LEU A 64 3.04 -10.69 16.55
N ARG A 65 2.35 -9.71 17.10
CA ARG A 65 2.09 -9.48 18.54
C ARG A 65 0.99 -8.44 18.72
N ASP A 66 0.68 -8.10 19.95
CA ASP A 66 -0.28 -7.03 20.27
C ASP A 66 0.30 -5.64 19.91
N PHE A 67 -0.43 -4.89 19.07
CA PHE A 67 -0.09 -3.51 18.68
C PHE A 67 -1.31 -2.61 18.91
N PRO A 68 -1.15 -1.48 19.63
CA PRO A 68 -2.25 -0.54 19.84
C PRO A 68 -2.93 -0.04 18.56
N VAL A 69 -2.19 0.19 17.47
CA VAL A 69 -2.74 0.68 16.20
C VAL A 69 -3.82 -0.25 15.62
N PHE A 70 -3.69 -1.57 15.82
CA PHE A 70 -4.65 -2.54 15.28
C PHE A 70 -5.91 -2.71 16.15
N LYS A 71 -5.98 -2.04 17.31
CA LYS A 71 -7.19 -1.98 18.15
C LYS A 71 -8.12 -0.83 17.76
N GLU A 72 -7.74 -0.03 16.79
CA GLU A 72 -8.56 1.06 16.29
C GLU A 72 -9.71 0.55 15.41
N PRO A 73 -10.89 1.20 15.43
CA PRO A 73 -12.05 0.79 14.62
C PRO A 73 -11.78 0.69 13.12
N TYR A 74 -10.74 1.35 12.64
CA TYR A 74 -10.28 1.27 11.25
C TYR A 74 -10.01 -0.17 10.80
N PHE A 75 -9.61 -1.04 11.71
CA PHE A 75 -9.26 -2.44 11.44
C PHE A 75 -10.36 -3.44 11.85
N ASP A 76 -11.56 -3.01 12.21
CA ASP A 76 -12.65 -3.91 12.61
C ASP A 76 -13.27 -4.67 11.44
N CYS A 77 -12.96 -4.31 10.19
CA CYS A 77 -13.46 -5.00 9.01
C CYS A 77 -12.58 -6.20 8.62
N GLU A 78 -13.17 -7.14 7.88
CA GLU A 78 -12.46 -8.26 7.29
C GLU A 78 -11.47 -7.81 6.18
N PRO A 79 -10.43 -8.60 5.88
CA PRO A 79 -9.55 -8.35 4.73
C PRO A 79 -10.35 -8.28 3.43
N PHE A 80 -9.94 -7.38 2.55
CA PHE A 80 -10.57 -7.21 1.24
C PHE A 80 -10.21 -8.36 0.28
N SER A 81 -11.13 -8.71 -0.60
CA SER A 81 -10.81 -9.59 -1.73
C SER A 81 -9.88 -8.90 -2.71
N PHE A 82 -8.83 -9.59 -3.17
CA PHE A 82 -7.87 -9.06 -4.14
C PHE A 82 -8.46 -8.77 -5.53
N SER A 83 -9.64 -9.31 -5.84
CA SER A 83 -10.38 -9.05 -7.08
C SER A 83 -11.34 -7.86 -6.98
N SER A 84 -11.45 -7.21 -5.82
CA SER A 84 -12.38 -6.11 -5.61
C SER A 84 -11.90 -4.82 -6.28
N LEU A 85 -12.83 -4.08 -6.86
CA LEU A 85 -12.68 -2.68 -7.19
C LEU A 85 -13.32 -1.86 -6.07
N LEU A 86 -12.50 -1.31 -5.16
CA LEU A 86 -12.99 -0.69 -3.93
C LEU A 86 -13.58 0.70 -4.13
N PHE A 87 -13.11 1.43 -5.13
CA PHE A 87 -13.39 2.85 -5.27
C PHE A 87 -14.17 3.11 -6.56
N ASP A 88 -15.44 3.47 -6.46
CA ASP A 88 -16.20 3.88 -7.63
C ASP A 88 -15.73 5.26 -8.12
N GLU A 89 -15.50 6.16 -7.19
CA GLU A 89 -15.02 7.50 -7.45
C GLU A 89 -13.60 7.70 -6.94
N LYS A 90 -12.77 8.45 -7.71
CA LYS A 90 -11.40 8.77 -7.28
C LYS A 90 -11.34 9.52 -5.95
N GLY A 91 -12.38 10.29 -5.63
CA GLY A 91 -12.49 11.01 -4.35
C GLY A 91 -12.49 10.09 -3.13
N GLU A 92 -13.07 8.91 -3.25
CA GLU A 92 -13.05 7.89 -2.19
C GLU A 92 -11.63 7.38 -1.94
N TYR A 93 -10.90 7.05 -3.00
CA TYR A 93 -9.50 6.67 -2.91
C TYR A 93 -8.65 7.77 -2.26
N LEU A 94 -8.77 9.01 -2.79
CA LEU A 94 -8.01 10.17 -2.33
C LEU A 94 -8.29 10.56 -0.87
N SER A 95 -9.44 10.17 -0.33
CA SER A 95 -9.78 10.37 1.09
C SER A 95 -9.26 9.24 1.98
N ARG A 96 -9.22 8.00 1.48
CA ARG A 96 -8.86 6.82 2.26
C ARG A 96 -7.37 6.49 2.22
N ARG A 97 -6.67 6.78 1.12
CA ARG A 97 -5.24 6.49 0.97
C ARG A 97 -4.38 7.16 2.04
N PRO A 98 -4.51 8.48 2.31
CA PRO A 98 -3.73 9.13 3.36
C PRO A 98 -3.96 8.54 4.75
N VAL A 99 -5.21 8.11 5.05
CA VAL A 99 -5.52 7.45 6.33
C VAL A 99 -4.77 6.13 6.48
N LEU A 100 -4.71 5.31 5.41
CA LEU A 100 -3.96 4.05 5.42
C LEU A 100 -2.46 4.31 5.59
N ASP A 101 -1.91 5.32 4.93
CA ASP A 101 -0.49 5.70 5.08
C ASP A 101 -0.15 6.10 6.53
N GLU A 102 -1.04 6.85 7.20
CA GLU A 102 -0.88 7.16 8.63
C GLU A 102 -0.92 5.89 9.50
N LYS A 103 -1.75 4.88 9.17
CA LYS A 103 -1.75 3.60 9.89
C LYS A 103 -0.46 2.81 9.67
N ILE A 104 0.12 2.83 8.47
CA ILE A 104 1.43 2.23 8.19
C ILE A 104 2.52 2.90 9.03
N LEU A 105 2.53 4.25 9.11
CA LEU A 105 3.46 4.99 9.94
C LEU A 105 3.28 4.69 11.43
N ALA A 106 2.05 4.76 11.94
CA ALA A 106 1.76 4.46 13.34
C ALA A 106 2.16 3.02 13.72
N PHE A 107 1.98 2.06 12.80
CA PHE A 107 2.48 0.70 12.98
C PHE A 107 4.01 0.67 13.02
N SER A 108 4.67 1.38 12.12
CA SER A 108 6.13 1.41 12.04
C SER A 108 6.78 1.91 13.34
N ASP A 109 6.17 2.92 13.96
CA ASP A 109 6.66 3.49 15.22
C ASP A 109 6.57 2.50 16.39
N GLN A 110 5.62 1.55 16.34
CA GLN A 110 5.39 0.55 17.38
C GLN A 110 6.29 -0.69 17.25
N LEU A 111 7.00 -0.84 16.14
CA LEU A 111 7.93 -1.97 15.91
C LEU A 111 9.20 -1.84 16.74
N LYS A 112 9.82 -3.00 16.99
CA LYS A 112 11.14 -3.16 17.63
C LYS A 112 12.07 -3.91 16.69
N ASP A 113 13.38 -3.76 16.88
CA ASP A 113 14.38 -4.44 16.03
C ASP A 113 14.22 -5.96 16.06
N ASP A 114 13.89 -6.54 17.21
CA ASP A 114 13.71 -7.99 17.36
C ASP A 114 12.49 -8.50 16.55
N ASP A 115 11.48 -7.67 16.32
CA ASP A 115 10.30 -8.05 15.53
C ASP A 115 10.71 -8.53 14.12
N PHE A 116 11.75 -7.94 13.52
CA PHE A 116 12.18 -8.24 12.15
C PHE A 116 12.80 -9.63 11.95
N GLN A 117 13.21 -10.28 13.04
CA GLN A 117 13.72 -11.66 13.02
C GLN A 117 12.66 -12.68 13.43
N THR A 118 11.50 -12.23 13.86
CA THR A 118 10.41 -13.09 14.31
C THR A 118 9.72 -13.76 13.13
N LEU A 119 9.34 -15.03 13.29
CA LEU A 119 8.51 -15.74 12.30
C LEU A 119 7.06 -15.26 12.43
N LEU A 120 6.48 -14.85 11.30
CA LEU A 120 5.06 -14.54 11.17
C LEU A 120 4.34 -15.68 10.45
N LYS A 121 3.35 -16.26 11.12
CA LYS A 121 2.44 -17.23 10.50
C LYS A 121 1.21 -16.50 9.95
N TYR A 122 0.91 -16.72 8.68
CA TYR A 122 -0.25 -16.11 8.03
C TYR A 122 -0.87 -17.05 7.00
N THR A 123 -2.11 -16.76 6.60
CA THR A 123 -2.82 -17.47 5.53
C THR A 123 -2.87 -16.56 4.30
N ASP A 124 -2.55 -17.10 3.14
CA ASP A 124 -2.67 -16.36 1.88
C ASP A 124 -4.12 -16.34 1.34
N SER A 125 -4.32 -15.70 0.18
CA SER A 125 -5.64 -15.60 -0.46
C SER A 125 -6.21 -16.92 -0.99
N HIS A 126 -5.38 -17.96 -1.07
CA HIS A 126 -5.78 -19.31 -1.53
C HIS A 126 -6.01 -20.28 -0.35
N GLY A 127 -5.89 -19.77 0.90
CA GLY A 127 -6.04 -20.59 2.10
C GLY A 127 -4.78 -21.36 2.52
N ALA A 128 -3.66 -21.18 1.82
CA ALA A 128 -2.40 -21.82 2.21
C ALA A 128 -1.76 -21.10 3.40
N VAL A 129 -1.27 -21.90 4.35
CA VAL A 129 -0.59 -21.38 5.54
C VAL A 129 0.90 -21.24 5.28
N HIS A 130 1.44 -20.08 5.60
CA HIS A 130 2.85 -19.74 5.47
C HIS A 130 3.44 -19.31 6.80
N GLU A 131 4.74 -19.55 6.97
CA GLU A 131 5.53 -19.05 8.07
C GLU A 131 6.82 -18.47 7.51
N LYS A 132 7.04 -17.17 7.69
CA LYS A 132 8.17 -16.43 7.12
C LYS A 132 8.70 -15.42 8.11
N ILE A 133 9.98 -15.07 7.97
CA ILE A 133 10.60 -13.97 8.74
C ILE A 133 9.89 -12.67 8.42
N PHE A 134 9.39 -11.97 9.45
CA PHE A 134 8.60 -10.74 9.34
C PHE A 134 9.32 -9.65 8.53
N GLY A 135 10.62 -9.44 8.77
CA GLY A 135 11.41 -8.46 8.01
C GLY A 135 11.40 -8.69 6.51
N GLY A 136 11.42 -9.95 6.06
CA GLY A 136 11.30 -10.30 4.65
C GLY A 136 9.91 -9.99 4.07
N LEU A 137 8.84 -10.17 4.86
CA LEU A 137 7.48 -9.85 4.44
C LEU A 137 7.27 -8.33 4.31
N VAL A 138 7.88 -7.56 5.20
CA VAL A 138 7.87 -6.10 5.13
C VAL A 138 8.59 -5.60 3.88
N MET A 139 9.76 -6.15 3.57
CA MET A 139 10.48 -5.83 2.34
C MET A 139 9.65 -6.18 1.10
N GLN A 140 8.98 -7.34 1.11
CA GLN A 140 8.08 -7.74 0.03
C GLN A 140 6.93 -6.75 -0.15
N SER A 141 6.33 -6.24 0.93
CA SER A 141 5.26 -5.24 0.87
C SER A 141 5.73 -3.97 0.16
N PHE A 142 6.83 -3.36 0.58
CA PHE A 142 7.34 -2.14 -0.07
C PHE A 142 7.85 -2.36 -1.51
N ASN A 143 8.43 -3.53 -1.80
CA ASN A 143 8.80 -3.86 -3.17
C ASN A 143 7.57 -3.98 -4.07
N HIS A 144 6.49 -4.55 -3.56
CA HIS A 144 5.20 -4.63 -4.25
C HIS A 144 4.63 -3.24 -4.54
N ASP A 145 4.67 -2.34 -3.55
CA ASP A 145 4.23 -0.95 -3.72
C ASP A 145 5.03 -0.23 -4.80
N THR A 146 6.35 -0.37 -4.77
CA THR A 146 7.23 0.23 -5.78
C THR A 146 6.91 -0.27 -7.18
N HIS A 147 6.68 -1.59 -7.34
CA HIS A 147 6.30 -2.20 -8.60
C HIS A 147 4.98 -1.61 -9.14
N HIS A 148 3.94 -1.56 -8.33
CA HIS A 148 2.63 -1.08 -8.78
C HIS A 148 2.57 0.44 -8.96
N ARG A 149 3.34 1.22 -8.20
CA ARG A 149 3.50 2.66 -8.46
C ARG A 149 4.13 2.93 -9.83
N GLY A 150 5.12 2.11 -10.24
CA GLY A 150 5.66 2.19 -11.60
C GLY A 150 4.61 1.92 -12.68
N MET A 151 3.68 0.99 -12.44
CA MET A 151 2.56 0.74 -13.35
C MET A 151 1.56 1.91 -13.37
N ILE A 152 1.24 2.50 -12.21
CA ILE A 152 0.39 3.69 -12.13
C ILE A 152 1.05 4.86 -12.85
N SER A 153 2.37 5.07 -12.66
CA SER A 153 3.17 6.07 -13.36
C SER A 153 2.98 5.97 -14.88
N LEU A 154 3.17 4.78 -15.43
CA LEU A 154 2.97 4.51 -16.85
C LEU A 154 1.53 4.84 -17.32
N TYR A 155 0.52 4.44 -16.55
CA TYR A 155 -0.87 4.74 -16.92
C TYR A 155 -1.17 6.24 -16.89
N LEU A 156 -0.60 6.99 -15.95
CA LEU A 156 -0.72 8.44 -15.87
C LEU A 156 -0.03 9.11 -17.09
N GLU A 157 1.13 8.62 -17.51
CA GLU A 157 1.82 9.08 -18.73
C GLU A 157 0.98 8.81 -19.98
N MET A 158 0.38 7.63 -20.12
CA MET A 158 -0.55 7.31 -21.22
C MET A 158 -1.77 8.24 -21.27
N LEU A 159 -2.15 8.83 -20.13
CA LEU A 159 -3.19 9.84 -20.00
C LEU A 159 -2.67 11.28 -20.16
N GLY A 160 -1.39 11.46 -20.53
CA GLY A 160 -0.77 12.77 -20.72
C GLY A 160 -0.45 13.50 -19.42
N ARG A 161 -0.26 12.78 -18.32
CA ARG A 161 0.13 13.32 -17.02
C ARG A 161 1.60 13.01 -16.73
N GLU A 162 2.47 14.00 -16.89
CA GLU A 162 3.88 13.88 -16.50
C GLU A 162 3.99 13.60 -14.98
N ASN A 163 4.86 12.70 -14.62
CA ASN A 163 5.08 12.33 -13.23
C ASN A 163 6.46 11.67 -13.03
N ASP A 164 6.97 11.70 -11.79
CA ASP A 164 8.12 10.92 -11.34
C ASP A 164 7.94 10.53 -9.87
N PHE A 165 7.80 9.24 -9.63
CA PHE A 165 7.63 8.65 -8.31
C PHE A 165 8.85 7.87 -7.85
N SER A 166 10.00 8.01 -8.52
CA SER A 166 11.19 7.19 -8.27
C SER A 166 12.13 7.74 -7.19
N PHE A 167 12.06 9.04 -6.89
CA PHE A 167 13.07 9.72 -6.09
C PHE A 167 12.94 9.45 -4.59
N PHE A 168 13.71 8.47 -4.09
CA PHE A 168 13.78 8.11 -2.68
C PHE A 168 14.39 9.22 -1.79
N GLY A 169 15.30 10.03 -2.33
CA GLY A 169 16.00 11.09 -1.59
C GLY A 169 15.08 12.20 -1.03
N ALA A 170 13.81 12.22 -1.39
CA ALA A 170 12.85 13.19 -0.86
C ALA A 170 12.59 13.06 0.66
N VAL A 171 13.02 11.96 1.29
CA VAL A 171 12.81 11.66 2.72
C VAL A 171 14.11 11.42 3.51
N LEU A 172 15.26 11.64 2.89
CA LEU A 172 16.59 11.52 3.50
C LEU A 172 17.03 12.85 4.19
#